data_0d9157aaf37926752666ab1e21664c21
#
_entry.id   0d9157aaf37926752666ab1e21664c21
#
_cell.length_a   1.000
_cell.length_b   1.000
_cell.length_c   1.000
_cell.angle_alpha   90.00
_cell.angle_beta   90.00
_cell.angle_gamma   90.00
#
_symmetry.space_group_name_H-M   'P 1'
#
loop_
_entity.id
_entity.type
_entity.pdbx_description
1 polymer ?
#
loop_
_entity_poly.entity_id
_entity_poly.type
_entity_poly.pdbx_seq_one_letter_code
_entity_poly.pdbx_strand_id
1 'polypeptide(L)'
;MELIREIKKYPGGAPKPRLKDIEELESKFTKYVFYKKERKTTHVITTCCHQDTYIENMPRLLTPELRKFLLFRVHNGPTVCPLCGAEATAKAMGKVSGRLYEAFTFTFLTQRKGTLYSMNGYACRKGLDRYPSIRINQTVKYELGNVTETWYRYPDWGTTSTGPFKYTQWDFVKKPHKCDELYVIGTDVLKKTPFKYIPFNYKWDEINRQLTLAAFYPRQVEMLFKVGAEEIIYEMIYCRRKNAAIFNWNTDDPKKIWRIGKDLVREYLSDNQIHTWCLREYKKWQKRDKRITIQDISKYSYQLRDIEKLPIKVDVFKTLRYLEKVESPYWYNDYIEMAVLCKRDLDVERVLYPKDLRRAHDELIEEANLARERLKAEQEEKTLAKMWETLSKRSEKYNFAYRGYFARVALSGTEIREEGRALSHCVGGYVERHIANKLTILFIRKIDDPNTPLYTVEIGTGGVILQAHGYRNEADGRLSPRKAIPWFFTEWKYWYDHGSKRDKDGRPIIKTNRRKAA
;
A
#
# COMPACT_ATOMS: atom_id res chain seq x y z
N MET A 1 -20.00 -24.89 21.84
CA MET A 1 -20.81 -25.88 21.12
C MET A 1 -22.27 -25.46 20.95
N GLU A 2 -22.90 -24.81 21.91
CA GLU A 2 -24.32 -24.43 21.80
C GLU A 2 -24.62 -23.51 20.63
N LEU A 3 -23.83 -22.49 20.39
CA LEU A 3 -24.07 -21.49 19.32
C LEU A 3 -24.05 -22.05 17.89
N ILE A 4 -23.18 -23.02 17.59
CA ILE A 4 -23.19 -23.69 16.26
C ILE A 4 -24.33 -24.72 16.16
N ARG A 5 -24.73 -25.28 17.29
CA ARG A 5 -25.89 -26.22 17.35
C ARG A 5 -27.22 -25.51 17.13
N GLU A 6 -27.33 -24.24 17.50
CA GLU A 6 -28.55 -23.44 17.39
C GLU A 6 -28.82 -22.85 15.99
N ILE A 7 -27.81 -22.80 15.10
CA ILE A 7 -28.05 -22.37 13.73
C ILE A 7 -28.89 -23.41 13.01
N LYS A 8 -30.18 -23.16 12.91
CA LYS A 8 -31.14 -24.07 12.25
C LYS A 8 -30.95 -24.17 10.74
N LYS A 9 -30.42 -23.08 10.10
CA LYS A 9 -30.23 -23.04 8.66
C LYS A 9 -28.97 -22.22 8.32
N TYR A 10 -28.01 -22.84 7.63
CA TYR A 10 -26.81 -22.14 7.16
C TYR A 10 -27.10 -21.38 5.88
N PRO A 11 -26.48 -20.22 5.72
CA PRO A 11 -26.64 -19.38 4.53
C PRO A 11 -26.26 -20.12 3.24
N GLY A 12 -26.92 -19.82 2.12
CA GLY A 12 -26.62 -20.45 0.83
C GLY A 12 -26.95 -21.95 0.77
N GLY A 13 -27.66 -22.51 1.77
CA GLY A 13 -28.01 -23.93 1.82
C GLY A 13 -26.83 -24.85 2.14
N ALA A 14 -25.74 -24.32 2.70
CA ALA A 14 -24.58 -25.09 3.11
C ALA A 14 -24.97 -26.14 4.17
N PRO A 15 -24.39 -27.35 4.12
CA PRO A 15 -24.56 -28.32 5.17
C PRO A 15 -23.85 -27.89 6.44
N LYS A 16 -24.36 -28.33 7.59
CA LYS A 16 -23.75 -28.10 8.89
C LYS A 16 -22.31 -28.64 8.92
N PRO A 17 -21.33 -27.91 9.51
CA PRO A 17 -20.00 -28.46 9.76
C PRO A 17 -20.06 -29.72 10.60
N ARG A 18 -19.17 -30.68 10.38
CA ARG A 18 -19.08 -31.90 11.15
C ARG A 18 -18.62 -31.61 12.58
N LEU A 19 -19.01 -32.43 13.52
CA LEU A 19 -18.62 -32.22 14.91
C LEU A 19 -17.09 -32.11 15.07
N LYS A 20 -16.34 -33.01 14.42
CA LYS A 20 -14.87 -32.98 14.42
C LYS A 20 -14.26 -31.66 13.90
N ASP A 21 -14.92 -31.03 12.91
CA ASP A 21 -14.44 -29.75 12.33
C ASP A 21 -14.67 -28.61 13.33
N ILE A 22 -15.76 -28.66 14.09
CA ILE A 22 -16.07 -27.72 15.17
C ILE A 22 -15.07 -27.86 16.31
N GLU A 23 -14.80 -29.09 16.72
CA GLU A 23 -13.82 -29.42 17.76
C GLU A 23 -12.41 -29.01 17.35
N GLU A 24 -12.05 -29.19 16.07
CA GLU A 24 -10.80 -28.71 15.53
C GLU A 24 -10.70 -27.17 15.61
N LEU A 25 -11.77 -26.44 15.28
CA LEU A 25 -11.80 -24.98 15.42
C LEU A 25 -11.65 -24.55 16.88
N GLU A 26 -12.34 -25.20 17.80
CA GLU A 26 -12.25 -24.93 19.23
C GLU A 26 -10.85 -25.22 19.79
N SER A 27 -10.15 -26.23 19.26
CA SER A 27 -8.80 -26.58 19.67
C SER A 27 -7.74 -25.49 19.35
N LYS A 28 -8.06 -24.55 18.46
CA LYS A 28 -7.16 -23.42 18.13
C LYS A 28 -7.14 -22.35 19.23
N PHE A 29 -8.14 -22.32 20.11
CA PHE A 29 -8.14 -21.41 21.25
C PHE A 29 -7.27 -21.93 22.38
N THR A 30 -6.61 -21.00 23.07
CA THR A 30 -5.88 -21.34 24.30
C THR A 30 -6.85 -21.89 25.36
N LYS A 31 -6.47 -22.98 26.00
CA LYS A 31 -7.24 -23.53 27.12
C LYS A 31 -6.91 -22.75 28.38
N TYR A 32 -7.94 -22.20 29.03
CA TYR A 32 -7.80 -21.46 30.27
C TYR A 32 -8.52 -22.13 31.42
N VAL A 33 -7.94 -22.00 32.60
CA VAL A 33 -8.60 -22.21 33.88
C VAL A 33 -8.59 -20.88 34.61
N PHE A 34 -9.72 -20.20 34.60
CA PHE A 34 -9.92 -18.97 35.36
C PHE A 34 -10.24 -19.34 36.81
N TYR A 35 -9.64 -18.68 37.77
CA TYR A 35 -9.84 -18.98 39.18
C TYR A 35 -9.99 -17.73 40.04
N LYS A 36 -10.81 -17.84 41.09
CA LYS A 36 -10.95 -16.87 42.18
C LYS A 36 -10.97 -17.63 43.49
N LYS A 37 -9.97 -17.41 44.33
CA LYS A 37 -9.86 -18.05 45.62
C LYS A 37 -10.83 -17.37 46.61
N GLU A 38 -11.61 -18.18 47.31
CA GLU A 38 -12.51 -17.82 48.40
C GLU A 38 -12.07 -18.52 49.70
N ARG A 39 -12.73 -18.26 50.83
CA ARG A 39 -12.26 -18.79 52.13
C ARG A 39 -12.10 -20.30 52.14
N LYS A 40 -13.14 -21.05 51.73
CA LYS A 40 -13.17 -22.52 51.76
C LYS A 40 -13.13 -23.13 50.38
N THR A 41 -13.46 -22.38 49.34
CA THR A 41 -13.58 -22.87 47.97
C THR A 41 -12.73 -22.04 47.02
N THR A 42 -12.52 -22.54 45.82
CA THR A 42 -12.01 -21.78 44.66
C THR A 42 -13.07 -21.85 43.57
N HIS A 43 -13.57 -20.70 43.16
CA HIS A 43 -14.42 -20.58 41.98
C HIS A 43 -13.54 -20.79 40.73
N VAL A 44 -13.97 -21.70 39.85
CA VAL A 44 -13.23 -22.11 38.65
C VAL A 44 -14.13 -22.05 37.44
N ILE A 45 -13.69 -21.33 36.41
CA ILE A 45 -14.29 -21.35 35.07
C ILE A 45 -13.29 -21.97 34.10
N THR A 46 -13.67 -23.01 33.37
CA THR A 46 -12.77 -23.71 32.43
C THR A 46 -13.21 -23.55 31.00
N THR A 47 -12.28 -23.42 30.08
CA THR A 47 -12.56 -23.33 28.64
C THR A 47 -12.34 -24.65 27.89
N CYS A 48 -11.71 -25.61 28.52
CA CYS A 48 -11.44 -26.94 27.95
C CYS A 48 -12.65 -27.89 28.08
N CYS A 49 -13.35 -27.89 29.20
CA CYS A 49 -14.55 -28.68 29.45
C CYS A 49 -15.80 -27.82 29.75
N HIS A 50 -15.67 -26.50 29.57
CA HIS A 50 -16.75 -25.51 29.63
C HIS A 50 -17.55 -25.49 30.94
N GLN A 51 -16.88 -25.78 32.05
CA GLN A 51 -17.48 -25.80 33.36
C GLN A 51 -17.34 -24.48 34.11
N ASP A 52 -18.30 -24.20 34.96
CA ASP A 52 -18.32 -23.07 35.90
C ASP A 52 -18.76 -23.64 37.26
N THR A 53 -17.84 -23.76 38.22
CA THR A 53 -18.06 -24.49 39.44
C THR A 53 -17.18 -24.01 40.58
N TYR A 54 -17.47 -24.51 41.79
CA TYR A 54 -16.70 -24.26 42.99
C TYR A 54 -16.00 -25.53 43.43
N ILE A 55 -14.71 -25.44 43.73
CA ILE A 55 -13.88 -26.56 44.19
C ILE A 55 -13.43 -26.26 45.61
N GLU A 56 -13.55 -27.24 46.52
CA GLU A 56 -13.04 -27.12 47.88
C GLU A 56 -11.51 -26.90 47.89
N ASN A 57 -11.03 -25.96 48.74
CA ASN A 57 -9.60 -25.69 48.85
C ASN A 57 -8.82 -26.84 49.56
N MET A 58 -9.53 -27.63 50.35
CA MET A 58 -9.02 -28.80 51.05
C MET A 58 -10.01 -29.96 50.86
N PRO A 59 -10.10 -30.57 49.71
CA PRO A 59 -11.01 -31.67 49.48
C PRO A 59 -10.52 -32.93 50.23
N ARG A 60 -11.47 -33.74 50.73
CA ARG A 60 -11.15 -34.99 51.41
C ARG A 60 -10.44 -36.02 50.50
N LEU A 61 -10.71 -35.93 49.19
CA LEU A 61 -10.08 -36.73 48.14
C LEU A 61 -9.44 -35.78 47.14
N LEU A 62 -8.12 -35.82 47.01
CA LEU A 62 -7.34 -35.07 46.03
C LEU A 62 -7.01 -35.94 44.83
N THR A 63 -7.63 -35.71 43.67
CA THR A 63 -7.12 -36.26 42.41
C THR A 63 -5.76 -35.63 42.08
N PRO A 64 -4.90 -36.29 41.29
CA PRO A 64 -3.62 -35.75 40.86
C PRO A 64 -3.76 -34.39 40.16
N GLU A 65 -4.79 -34.23 39.33
CA GLU A 65 -5.10 -33.02 38.56
C GLU A 65 -5.48 -31.87 39.50
N LEU A 66 -6.39 -32.14 40.43
CA LEU A 66 -6.84 -31.17 41.43
C LEU A 66 -5.66 -30.71 42.32
N ARG A 67 -4.83 -31.67 42.78
CA ARG A 67 -3.62 -31.35 43.53
C ARG A 67 -2.66 -30.49 42.77
N LYS A 68 -2.38 -30.82 41.50
CA LYS A 68 -1.51 -30.05 40.61
C LYS A 68 -2.07 -28.65 40.40
N PHE A 69 -3.37 -28.51 40.14
CA PHE A 69 -4.03 -27.21 40.01
C PHE A 69 -3.92 -26.34 41.28
N LEU A 70 -4.24 -26.88 42.42
CA LEU A 70 -4.24 -26.15 43.69
C LEU A 70 -2.83 -25.69 44.10
N LEU A 71 -1.78 -26.44 43.76
CA LEU A 71 -0.39 -26.12 44.05
C LEU A 71 0.21 -25.10 43.04
N PHE A 72 -0.11 -25.21 41.75
CA PHE A 72 0.56 -24.48 40.66
C PHE A 72 -0.33 -23.44 39.96
N ARG A 73 -1.42 -22.99 40.59
CA ARG A 73 -2.28 -21.93 40.04
C ARG A 73 -1.65 -20.54 40.15
N VAL A 74 -0.72 -20.26 39.27
CA VAL A 74 -0.07 -18.93 39.15
C VAL A 74 -0.69 -18.20 37.97
N HIS A 75 -1.02 -16.91 38.13
CA HIS A 75 -1.59 -16.14 37.04
C HIS A 75 -0.65 -16.09 35.83
N ASN A 76 -1.18 -16.46 34.65
CA ASN A 76 -0.46 -16.69 33.39
C ASN A 76 0.51 -17.89 33.40
N GLY A 77 0.49 -18.71 34.42
CA GLY A 77 1.32 -19.92 34.51
C GLY A 77 0.66 -21.15 33.88
N PRO A 78 1.45 -22.16 33.51
CA PRO A 78 0.92 -23.45 33.06
C PRO A 78 0.22 -24.17 34.22
N THR A 79 -0.87 -24.84 33.89
CA THR A 79 -1.64 -25.66 34.84
C THR A 79 -2.34 -26.82 34.14
N VAL A 80 -3.00 -27.68 34.89
CA VAL A 80 -3.93 -28.65 34.36
C VAL A 80 -5.34 -28.32 34.83
N CYS A 81 -6.32 -28.59 33.98
CA CYS A 81 -7.71 -28.44 34.38
C CYS A 81 -8.07 -29.42 35.52
N PRO A 82 -8.59 -28.93 36.64
CA PRO A 82 -8.91 -29.78 37.78
C PRO A 82 -10.09 -30.72 37.53
N LEU A 83 -10.83 -30.54 36.43
CA LEU A 83 -12.03 -31.26 36.10
C LEU A 83 -11.84 -32.30 34.98
N CYS A 84 -11.00 -32.01 33.98
CA CYS A 84 -10.81 -32.91 32.84
C CYS A 84 -9.34 -33.29 32.59
N GLY A 85 -8.40 -32.78 33.38
CA GLY A 85 -6.97 -33.08 33.25
C GLY A 85 -6.24 -32.41 32.07
N ALA A 86 -6.93 -31.62 31.24
CA ALA A 86 -6.30 -30.98 30.07
C ALA A 86 -5.25 -29.93 30.50
N GLU A 87 -4.15 -29.88 29.78
CA GLU A 87 -3.19 -28.78 29.92
C GLU A 87 -3.84 -27.44 29.59
N ALA A 88 -3.59 -26.44 30.41
CA ALA A 88 -4.20 -25.12 30.32
C ALA A 88 -3.33 -24.02 30.92
N THR A 89 -3.73 -22.78 30.73
CA THR A 89 -3.12 -21.64 31.38
C THR A 89 -4.01 -21.12 32.50
N ALA A 90 -3.46 -21.00 33.71
CA ALA A 90 -4.18 -20.48 34.88
C ALA A 90 -4.29 -18.94 34.81
N LYS A 91 -5.50 -18.41 35.03
CA LYS A 91 -5.72 -16.96 35.09
C LYS A 91 -6.58 -16.57 36.30
N ALA A 92 -6.03 -15.74 37.18
CA ALA A 92 -6.79 -15.17 38.28
C ALA A 92 -7.88 -14.23 37.74
N MET A 93 -9.16 -14.49 38.07
CA MET A 93 -10.32 -13.74 37.54
C MET A 93 -10.21 -12.23 37.79
N GLY A 94 -9.75 -11.80 38.96
CA GLY A 94 -9.57 -10.39 39.27
C GLY A 94 -8.45 -9.69 38.47
N LYS A 95 -7.59 -10.46 37.77
CA LYS A 95 -6.54 -9.94 36.90
C LYS A 95 -6.86 -10.10 35.40
N VAL A 96 -7.95 -10.78 35.08
CA VAL A 96 -8.47 -10.87 33.72
C VAL A 96 -9.25 -9.62 33.44
N SER A 97 -8.56 -8.61 32.91
CA SER A 97 -9.23 -7.41 32.41
C SER A 97 -10.02 -7.74 31.14
N GLY A 98 -10.95 -6.88 30.70
CA GLY A 98 -11.61 -6.98 29.39
C GLY A 98 -10.65 -6.95 28.18
N ARG A 99 -9.33 -7.00 28.43
CA ARG A 99 -8.25 -7.08 27.45
C ARG A 99 -7.92 -8.52 27.02
N LEU A 100 -8.40 -9.57 27.72
CA LEU A 100 -8.25 -10.94 27.23
C LEU A 100 -9.14 -11.11 26.02
N TYR A 101 -8.51 -11.19 24.86
CA TYR A 101 -9.18 -11.31 23.59
C TYR A 101 -8.37 -12.21 22.68
N GLU A 102 -8.97 -13.28 22.21
CA GLU A 102 -8.43 -14.19 21.20
C GLU A 102 -9.39 -14.18 20.03
N ALA A 103 -8.89 -14.00 18.83
CA ALA A 103 -9.71 -14.06 17.63
C ALA A 103 -8.89 -14.53 16.44
N PHE A 104 -9.52 -15.28 15.56
CA PHE A 104 -8.97 -15.70 14.29
C PHE A 104 -10.07 -15.87 13.24
N THR A 105 -9.68 -15.88 11.98
CA THR A 105 -10.58 -16.18 10.88
C THR A 105 -10.55 -17.67 10.58
N PHE A 106 -11.61 -18.18 9.99
CA PHE A 106 -11.66 -19.59 9.57
C PHE A 106 -12.46 -19.78 8.28
N THR A 107 -12.18 -20.88 7.61
CA THR A 107 -12.96 -21.41 6.50
C THR A 107 -13.30 -22.87 6.79
N PHE A 108 -14.58 -23.18 6.99
CA PHE A 108 -15.04 -24.56 6.97
C PHE A 108 -15.31 -25.03 5.56
N LEU A 109 -14.78 -26.18 5.19
CA LEU A 109 -15.12 -26.87 3.95
C LEU A 109 -16.11 -28.00 4.27
N THR A 110 -17.25 -27.97 3.58
CA THR A 110 -18.30 -28.97 3.74
C THR A 110 -18.81 -29.44 2.38
N GLN A 111 -19.41 -30.61 2.33
CA GLN A 111 -19.91 -31.21 1.08
C GLN A 111 -21.32 -31.75 1.25
N ARG A 112 -22.14 -31.57 0.21
CA ARG A 112 -23.48 -32.19 0.13
C ARG A 112 -23.74 -32.63 -1.31
N LYS A 113 -23.99 -33.92 -1.52
CA LYS A 113 -24.31 -34.50 -2.84
C LYS A 113 -23.34 -34.08 -3.96
N GLY A 114 -22.02 -34.06 -3.69
CA GLY A 114 -21.00 -33.69 -4.66
C GLY A 114 -20.73 -32.17 -4.78
N THR A 115 -21.62 -31.35 -4.27
CA THR A 115 -21.41 -29.88 -4.22
C THR A 115 -20.55 -29.53 -3.01
N LEU A 116 -19.51 -28.73 -3.23
CA LEU A 116 -18.63 -28.22 -2.20
C LEU A 116 -19.12 -26.85 -1.70
N TYR A 117 -18.95 -26.61 -0.43
CA TYR A 117 -19.24 -25.34 0.21
C TYR A 117 -18.04 -24.89 1.04
N SER A 118 -17.71 -23.62 1.02
CA SER A 118 -16.88 -22.96 2.03
C SER A 118 -17.73 -22.01 2.86
N MET A 119 -17.55 -22.07 4.17
CA MET A 119 -18.16 -21.12 5.11
C MET A 119 -17.07 -20.33 5.78
N ASN A 120 -17.02 -19.05 5.49
CA ASN A 120 -15.99 -18.14 5.94
C ASN A 120 -16.52 -17.29 7.10
N GLY A 121 -15.72 -17.19 8.15
CA GLY A 121 -16.13 -16.48 9.34
C GLY A 121 -14.98 -16.12 10.27
N TYR A 122 -15.33 -15.68 11.45
CA TYR A 122 -14.39 -15.48 12.53
C TYR A 122 -14.89 -16.09 13.83
N ALA A 123 -13.94 -16.50 14.65
CA ALA A 123 -14.18 -16.97 16.00
C ALA A 123 -13.47 -16.05 16.99
N CYS A 124 -14.11 -15.72 18.10
CA CYS A 124 -13.50 -14.91 19.13
C CYS A 124 -13.92 -15.35 20.52
N ARG A 125 -13.02 -15.20 21.49
CA ARG A 125 -13.27 -15.37 22.93
C ARG A 125 -12.87 -14.09 23.65
N LYS A 126 -13.69 -13.64 24.58
CA LYS A 126 -13.47 -12.42 25.36
C LYS A 126 -13.55 -12.71 26.86
N GLY A 127 -12.63 -12.08 27.59
CA GLY A 127 -12.67 -12.12 29.05
C GLY A 127 -12.76 -13.53 29.63
N LEU A 128 -13.82 -13.81 30.39
CA LEU A 128 -14.08 -15.10 31.05
C LEU A 128 -15.01 -16.03 30.27
N ASP A 129 -15.25 -15.76 28.98
CA ASP A 129 -16.16 -16.57 28.18
C ASP A 129 -15.70 -18.01 28.14
N ARG A 130 -16.60 -18.95 28.53
CA ARG A 130 -16.36 -20.40 28.46
C ARG A 130 -16.32 -20.90 27.03
N TYR A 131 -17.16 -20.33 26.18
CA TYR A 131 -17.32 -20.70 24.77
C TYR A 131 -16.83 -19.58 23.86
N PRO A 132 -16.15 -19.90 22.77
CA PRO A 132 -15.88 -18.89 21.75
C PRO A 132 -17.17 -18.51 21.03
N SER A 133 -17.29 -17.25 20.69
CA SER A 133 -18.31 -16.72 19.78
C SER A 133 -17.87 -16.99 18.34
N ILE A 134 -18.73 -17.63 17.54
CA ILE A 134 -18.45 -17.97 16.14
C ILE A 134 -19.45 -17.25 15.25
N ARG A 135 -18.96 -16.56 14.22
CA ARG A 135 -19.79 -15.87 13.24
C ARG A 135 -19.37 -16.25 11.83
N ILE A 136 -20.34 -16.74 11.04
CA ILE A 136 -20.18 -17.00 9.60
C ILE A 136 -20.69 -15.76 8.86
N ASN A 137 -19.86 -15.22 7.98
CA ASN A 137 -20.14 -13.99 7.24
C ASN A 137 -20.40 -14.24 5.77
N GLN A 138 -19.90 -15.34 5.26
CA GLN A 138 -20.01 -15.71 3.87
C GLN A 138 -20.11 -17.23 3.73
N THR A 139 -20.90 -17.65 2.79
CA THR A 139 -20.91 -19.02 2.28
C THR A 139 -20.72 -18.99 0.78
N VAL A 140 -19.81 -19.80 0.27
CA VAL A 140 -19.60 -19.95 -1.17
C VAL A 140 -19.94 -21.39 -1.55
N LYS A 141 -20.80 -21.54 -2.55
CA LYS A 141 -21.19 -22.81 -3.16
C LYS A 141 -20.41 -22.99 -4.45
N TYR A 142 -19.69 -24.09 -4.59
CA TYR A 142 -18.87 -24.42 -5.76
C TYR A 142 -19.51 -25.60 -6.51
N GLU A 143 -19.89 -25.34 -7.73
CA GLU A 143 -20.34 -26.31 -8.73
C GLU A 143 -19.49 -26.14 -9.99
N LEU A 144 -19.32 -27.18 -10.80
CA LEU A 144 -18.57 -27.06 -12.04
C LEU A 144 -19.24 -26.06 -12.98
N GLY A 145 -18.49 -25.04 -13.40
CA GLY A 145 -18.97 -23.95 -14.24
C GLY A 145 -19.80 -22.88 -13.52
N ASN A 146 -20.05 -23.03 -12.21
CA ASN A 146 -20.84 -22.07 -11.46
C ASN A 146 -20.35 -21.90 -10.01
N VAL A 147 -20.24 -20.66 -9.57
CA VAL A 147 -19.92 -20.33 -8.17
C VAL A 147 -20.90 -19.28 -7.68
N THR A 148 -21.52 -19.57 -6.55
CA THR A 148 -22.51 -18.69 -5.93
C THR A 148 -22.05 -18.28 -4.54
N GLU A 149 -22.00 -16.99 -4.27
CA GLU A 149 -21.64 -16.42 -2.98
C GLU A 149 -22.88 -15.91 -2.27
N THR A 150 -23.00 -16.24 -0.98
CA THR A 150 -24.04 -15.72 -0.09
C THR A 150 -23.35 -14.95 1.02
N TRP A 151 -23.63 -13.65 1.11
CA TRP A 151 -23.02 -12.72 2.05
C TRP A 151 -24.02 -12.27 3.10
N TYR A 152 -23.54 -12.13 4.33
CA TYR A 152 -24.29 -11.42 5.35
C TYR A 152 -24.21 -9.90 5.10
N ARG A 153 -25.33 -9.32 4.72
CA ARG A 153 -25.53 -7.87 4.64
C ARG A 153 -26.58 -7.52 5.68
N TYR A 154 -26.19 -6.76 6.70
CA TYR A 154 -27.15 -6.39 7.74
C TYR A 154 -28.37 -5.66 7.11
N PRO A 155 -29.63 -6.05 7.43
CA PRO A 155 -30.02 -7.15 8.33
C PRO A 155 -30.07 -8.54 7.67
N ASP A 156 -29.93 -8.67 6.33
CA ASP A 156 -30.23 -9.89 5.58
C ASP A 156 -29.02 -10.47 4.84
N TRP A 157 -29.21 -11.69 4.30
CA TRP A 157 -28.27 -12.35 3.43
C TRP A 157 -28.52 -12.01 1.96
N GLY A 158 -27.49 -11.51 1.28
CA GLY A 158 -27.50 -11.31 -0.17
C GLY A 158 -26.77 -12.45 -0.88
N THR A 159 -27.26 -12.83 -2.07
CA THR A 159 -26.65 -13.87 -2.91
C THR A 159 -26.24 -13.27 -4.26
N THR A 160 -25.02 -13.59 -4.70
CA THR A 160 -24.48 -13.17 -5.99
C THR A 160 -23.76 -14.32 -6.66
N SER A 161 -23.84 -14.41 -7.99
CA SER A 161 -22.98 -15.29 -8.78
C SER A 161 -21.64 -14.63 -9.04
N THR A 162 -20.56 -15.41 -9.01
CA THR A 162 -19.22 -14.94 -9.28
C THR A 162 -18.64 -15.61 -10.52
N GLY A 163 -17.72 -14.93 -11.21
CA GLY A 163 -16.99 -15.48 -12.35
C GLY A 163 -15.58 -15.94 -11.95
N PRO A 164 -14.86 -16.61 -12.87
CA PRO A 164 -13.57 -17.26 -12.57
C PRO A 164 -12.46 -16.31 -12.10
N PHE A 165 -12.60 -15.02 -12.39
CA PHE A 165 -11.64 -13.99 -11.99
C PHE A 165 -12.27 -12.89 -11.13
N LYS A 166 -13.50 -13.08 -10.67
CA LYS A 166 -14.13 -12.23 -9.67
C LYS A 166 -13.86 -12.85 -8.31
N TYR A 167 -13.20 -12.11 -7.47
CA TYR A 167 -12.81 -12.55 -6.14
C TYR A 167 -13.85 -12.13 -5.12
N THR A 168 -14.06 -13.02 -4.17
CA THR A 168 -14.85 -12.73 -2.98
C THR A 168 -14.23 -11.57 -2.22
N GLN A 169 -14.94 -10.46 -2.11
CA GLN A 169 -14.47 -9.32 -1.31
C GLN A 169 -14.86 -9.53 0.15
N TRP A 170 -13.87 -9.82 0.98
CA TRP A 170 -14.03 -9.90 2.44
C TRP A 170 -14.20 -8.54 3.12
N ASP A 171 -14.07 -7.44 2.38
CA ASP A 171 -13.95 -6.08 2.92
C ASP A 171 -15.22 -5.54 3.60
N PHE A 172 -16.36 -6.21 3.44
CA PHE A 172 -17.64 -5.76 4.00
C PHE A 172 -17.89 -6.22 5.43
N VAL A 173 -17.04 -7.04 5.99
CA VAL A 173 -17.19 -7.51 7.36
C VAL A 173 -16.17 -6.81 8.24
N LYS A 174 -16.64 -6.08 9.26
CA LYS A 174 -15.75 -5.56 10.31
C LYS A 174 -15.04 -6.75 10.97
N LYS A 175 -13.80 -7.02 10.53
CA LYS A 175 -12.93 -7.97 11.21
C LYS A 175 -12.73 -7.51 12.64
N PRO A 176 -12.72 -8.40 13.61
CA PRO A 176 -12.26 -8.05 14.93
C PRO A 176 -10.82 -7.51 14.82
N HIS A 177 -10.52 -6.42 15.51
CA HIS A 177 -9.14 -5.92 15.59
C HIS A 177 -8.24 -7.06 16.12
N LYS A 178 -7.16 -7.41 15.39
CA LYS A 178 -6.20 -8.49 15.68
C LYS A 178 -6.66 -9.92 15.31
N CYS A 179 -7.13 -10.11 14.07
CA CYS A 179 -7.27 -11.46 13.48
C CYS A 179 -6.16 -11.67 12.46
N ASP A 180 -5.00 -12.13 12.91
CA ASP A 180 -3.82 -12.33 12.05
C ASP A 180 -3.69 -13.78 11.55
N GLU A 181 -4.42 -14.72 12.17
CA GLU A 181 -4.38 -16.13 11.83
C GLU A 181 -5.64 -16.57 11.07
N LEU A 182 -5.43 -17.47 10.10
CA LEU A 182 -6.51 -18.17 9.41
C LEU A 182 -6.36 -19.67 9.53
N TYR A 183 -7.47 -20.35 9.77
CA TYR A 183 -7.57 -21.80 9.75
C TYR A 183 -8.53 -22.29 8.67
N VAL A 184 -8.06 -23.21 7.82
CA VAL A 184 -8.89 -23.93 6.87
C VAL A 184 -9.17 -25.32 7.43
N ILE A 185 -10.42 -25.63 7.66
CA ILE A 185 -10.86 -26.83 8.38
C ILE A 185 -11.78 -27.66 7.47
N GLY A 186 -11.68 -28.99 7.57
CA GLY A 186 -12.47 -29.90 6.78
C GLY A 186 -11.92 -30.18 5.39
N THR A 187 -10.62 -29.99 5.16
CA THR A 187 -9.95 -30.20 3.85
C THR A 187 -10.08 -31.63 3.32
N ASP A 188 -10.32 -32.62 4.18
CA ASP A 188 -10.52 -34.00 3.80
C ASP A 188 -11.77 -34.23 2.92
N VAL A 189 -12.76 -33.34 2.96
CA VAL A 189 -13.93 -33.43 2.07
C VAL A 189 -13.55 -33.24 0.60
N LEU A 190 -12.46 -32.53 0.30
CA LEU A 190 -12.01 -32.27 -1.07
C LEU A 190 -11.64 -33.56 -1.80
N LYS A 191 -11.09 -34.57 -1.10
CA LYS A 191 -10.68 -35.85 -1.70
C LYS A 191 -11.83 -36.55 -2.45
N LYS A 192 -13.07 -36.26 -2.09
CA LYS A 192 -14.29 -36.82 -2.69
C LYS A 192 -15.01 -35.87 -3.65
N THR A 193 -14.36 -34.80 -4.07
CA THR A 193 -14.91 -33.78 -4.96
C THR A 193 -14.04 -33.59 -6.20
N PRO A 194 -14.54 -32.93 -7.25
CA PRO A 194 -13.73 -32.49 -8.38
C PRO A 194 -12.58 -31.55 -8.00
N PHE A 195 -12.58 -31.01 -6.80
CA PHE A 195 -11.61 -30.04 -6.29
C PHE A 195 -10.41 -30.67 -5.57
N LYS A 196 -10.19 -31.98 -5.70
CA LYS A 196 -9.12 -32.72 -5.00
C LYS A 196 -7.69 -32.32 -5.39
N TYR A 197 -7.52 -31.63 -6.50
CA TYR A 197 -6.22 -31.21 -7.05
C TYR A 197 -5.88 -29.73 -6.76
N ILE A 198 -6.45 -29.15 -5.71
CA ILE A 198 -6.13 -27.78 -5.31
C ILE A 198 -4.90 -27.80 -4.44
N PRO A 199 -3.84 -27.05 -4.81
CA PRO A 199 -2.69 -26.89 -3.95
C PRO A 199 -3.05 -26.00 -2.76
N PHE A 200 -3.07 -26.58 -1.55
CA PHE A 200 -3.30 -25.82 -0.32
C PHE A 200 -2.03 -25.12 0.12
N ASN A 201 -1.88 -23.85 -0.25
CA ASN A 201 -0.90 -22.96 0.34
C ASN A 201 -1.61 -21.81 1.07
N TYR A 202 -1.18 -21.51 2.26
CA TYR A 202 -1.91 -21.04 3.42
C TYR A 202 -2.14 -19.54 3.56
N LYS A 203 -2.55 -18.83 2.52
CA LYS A 203 -3.05 -17.47 2.72
C LYS A 203 -4.57 -17.45 2.53
N TRP A 204 -5.27 -16.87 3.47
CA TRP A 204 -6.70 -17.10 3.72
C TRP A 204 -7.70 -16.61 2.65
N ASP A 205 -7.37 -15.68 1.82
CA ASP A 205 -8.20 -15.32 0.66
C ASP A 205 -7.93 -16.22 -0.56
N GLU A 206 -6.90 -17.05 -0.49
CA GLU A 206 -6.44 -17.90 -1.57
C GLU A 206 -7.32 -19.12 -1.78
N ILE A 207 -7.81 -19.74 -0.71
CA ILE A 207 -8.60 -20.98 -0.83
C ILE A 207 -9.88 -20.77 -1.65
N ASN A 208 -10.62 -19.70 -1.39
CA ASN A 208 -11.85 -19.43 -2.12
C ASN A 208 -11.55 -19.07 -3.60
N ARG A 209 -10.45 -18.40 -3.86
CA ARG A 209 -9.99 -18.08 -5.20
C ARG A 209 -9.54 -19.31 -5.97
N GLN A 210 -8.80 -20.22 -5.32
CA GLN A 210 -8.38 -21.48 -5.88
C GLN A 210 -9.58 -22.38 -6.19
N LEU A 211 -10.53 -22.49 -5.26
CA LEU A 211 -11.77 -23.25 -5.45
C LEU A 211 -12.61 -22.66 -6.60
N THR A 212 -12.71 -21.34 -6.68
CA THR A 212 -13.40 -20.64 -7.78
C THR A 212 -12.71 -20.95 -9.11
N LEU A 213 -11.39 -20.84 -9.19
CA LEU A 213 -10.65 -21.17 -10.41
C LEU A 213 -10.87 -22.61 -10.82
N ALA A 214 -10.80 -23.55 -9.87
CA ALA A 214 -11.02 -24.96 -10.14
C ALA A 214 -12.48 -25.28 -10.51
N ALA A 215 -13.46 -24.52 -10.04
CA ALA A 215 -14.85 -24.69 -10.46
C ALA A 215 -15.04 -24.36 -11.95
N PHE A 216 -14.34 -23.35 -12.47
CA PHE A 216 -14.44 -22.96 -13.87
C PHE A 216 -13.44 -23.68 -14.78
N TYR A 217 -12.28 -24.11 -14.25
CA TYR A 217 -11.18 -24.74 -15.01
C TYR A 217 -10.68 -26.05 -14.36
N PRO A 218 -11.57 -27.02 -14.08
CA PRO A 218 -11.21 -28.21 -13.28
C PRO A 218 -10.11 -29.06 -13.94
N ARG A 219 -10.16 -29.25 -15.26
CA ARG A 219 -9.17 -30.06 -16.00
C ARG A 219 -7.82 -29.38 -16.08
N GLN A 220 -7.81 -28.05 -16.28
CA GLN A 220 -6.59 -27.27 -16.34
C GLN A 220 -5.89 -27.26 -14.97
N VAL A 221 -6.64 -27.05 -13.88
CA VAL A 221 -6.10 -27.10 -12.51
C VAL A 221 -5.56 -28.49 -12.20
N GLU A 222 -6.32 -29.54 -12.49
CA GLU A 222 -5.87 -30.94 -12.32
C GLU A 222 -4.57 -31.22 -13.07
N MET A 223 -4.47 -30.78 -14.33
CA MET A 223 -3.30 -31.02 -15.15
C MET A 223 -2.08 -30.26 -14.61
N LEU A 224 -2.23 -28.98 -14.27
CA LEU A 224 -1.14 -28.17 -13.71
C LEU A 224 -0.63 -28.78 -12.40
N PHE A 225 -1.54 -29.24 -11.53
CA PHE A 225 -1.19 -29.92 -10.30
C PHE A 225 -0.40 -31.22 -10.56
N LYS A 226 -0.88 -32.06 -11.49
CA LYS A 226 -0.25 -33.35 -11.80
C LYS A 226 1.14 -33.23 -12.43
N VAL A 227 1.43 -32.12 -13.11
CA VAL A 227 2.76 -31.88 -13.70
C VAL A 227 3.66 -31.05 -12.79
N GLY A 228 3.24 -30.69 -11.58
CA GLY A 228 4.04 -29.90 -10.65
C GLY A 228 4.13 -28.42 -10.99
N ALA A 229 3.16 -27.88 -11.74
CA ALA A 229 3.12 -26.49 -12.17
C ALA A 229 2.09 -25.65 -11.38
N GLU A 230 1.95 -25.92 -10.09
CA GLU A 230 1.00 -25.24 -9.20
C GLU A 230 1.25 -23.73 -9.11
N GLU A 231 2.48 -23.28 -9.32
CA GLU A 231 2.83 -21.86 -9.37
C GLU A 231 1.97 -21.10 -10.40
N ILE A 232 1.61 -21.72 -11.53
CA ILE A 232 0.74 -21.12 -12.55
C ILE A 232 -0.66 -20.86 -11.99
N ILE A 233 -1.15 -21.74 -11.11
CA ILE A 233 -2.45 -21.57 -10.43
C ILE A 233 -2.40 -20.35 -9.53
N TYR A 234 -1.32 -20.19 -8.74
CA TYR A 234 -1.12 -19.02 -7.88
C TYR A 234 -1.02 -17.74 -8.68
N GLU A 235 -0.23 -17.73 -9.73
CA GLU A 235 -0.05 -16.59 -10.60
C GLU A 235 -1.37 -16.13 -11.25
N MET A 236 -2.24 -17.05 -11.64
CA MET A 236 -3.57 -16.72 -12.16
C MET A 236 -4.47 -16.07 -11.12
N ILE A 237 -4.34 -16.49 -9.86
CA ILE A 237 -5.12 -15.93 -8.75
C ILE A 237 -4.69 -14.51 -8.43
N TYR A 238 -3.37 -14.22 -8.45
CA TYR A 238 -2.83 -12.93 -8.00
C TYR A 238 -2.59 -11.93 -9.12
N CYS A 239 -2.04 -12.36 -10.24
CA CYS A 239 -1.47 -11.47 -11.23
C CYS A 239 -2.39 -11.14 -12.40
N ARG A 240 -3.66 -11.51 -12.35
CA ARG A 240 -4.67 -11.18 -13.36
C ARG A 240 -4.10 -11.18 -14.79
N ARG A 241 -4.63 -11.92 -15.74
CA ARG A 241 -4.40 -11.87 -17.21
C ARG A 241 -2.95 -11.74 -17.72
N LYS A 242 -1.99 -11.14 -17.00
CA LYS A 242 -0.61 -10.97 -17.47
C LYS A 242 0.10 -12.31 -17.66
N ASN A 243 -0.27 -13.34 -16.88
CA ASN A 243 0.31 -14.67 -16.96
C ASN A 243 -0.48 -15.63 -17.87
N ALA A 244 -1.65 -15.23 -18.32
CA ALA A 244 -2.38 -15.93 -19.39
C ALA A 244 -1.59 -16.04 -20.71
N ALA A 245 -0.47 -15.30 -20.84
CA ALA A 245 0.36 -15.33 -22.05
C ALA A 245 1.11 -16.65 -22.27
N ILE A 246 1.35 -17.43 -21.21
CA ILE A 246 2.10 -18.70 -21.28
C ILE A 246 1.20 -19.92 -21.20
N PHE A 247 -0.02 -19.78 -20.70
CA PHE A 247 -0.97 -20.86 -20.50
C PHE A 247 -2.33 -20.50 -21.12
N ASN A 248 -2.93 -21.45 -21.85
CA ASN A 248 -4.23 -21.26 -22.50
C ASN A 248 -5.35 -21.88 -21.68
N TRP A 249 -6.01 -21.09 -20.89
CA TRP A 249 -7.12 -21.51 -20.03
C TRP A 249 -8.40 -21.89 -20.79
N ASN A 250 -8.50 -21.55 -22.08
CA ASN A 250 -9.69 -21.81 -22.92
C ASN A 250 -9.68 -23.21 -23.54
N THR A 251 -8.72 -24.08 -23.24
CA THR A 251 -8.63 -25.42 -23.75
C THR A 251 -8.19 -26.39 -22.66
N ASP A 252 -8.64 -27.63 -22.73
CA ASP A 252 -8.20 -28.74 -21.91
C ASP A 252 -7.29 -29.72 -22.70
N ASP A 253 -6.94 -29.39 -23.96
CA ASP A 253 -6.02 -30.17 -24.77
C ASP A 253 -4.58 -29.95 -24.27
N PRO A 254 -3.89 -30.98 -23.75
CA PRO A 254 -2.53 -30.88 -23.25
C PRO A 254 -1.50 -30.36 -24.28
N LYS A 255 -1.79 -30.53 -25.57
CA LYS A 255 -0.90 -30.06 -26.65
C LYS A 255 -1.05 -28.57 -26.94
N LYS A 256 -2.22 -27.98 -26.61
CA LYS A 256 -2.56 -26.59 -26.91
C LYS A 256 -2.58 -25.68 -25.68
N ILE A 257 -2.50 -26.28 -24.48
CA ILE A 257 -2.60 -25.56 -23.22
C ILE A 257 -1.39 -24.68 -22.94
N TRP A 258 -0.20 -25.12 -23.39
CA TRP A 258 1.03 -24.34 -23.30
C TRP A 258 1.20 -23.44 -24.51
N ARG A 259 1.36 -22.16 -24.29
CA ARG A 259 1.67 -21.16 -25.35
C ARG A 259 3.16 -20.91 -25.52
N ILE A 260 4.00 -21.81 -25.04
CA ILE A 260 5.46 -21.80 -25.12
C ILE A 260 5.94 -23.15 -25.72
N GLY A 261 7.17 -23.19 -26.23
CA GLY A 261 7.73 -24.39 -26.80
C GLY A 261 7.89 -25.55 -25.81
N LYS A 262 7.80 -26.79 -26.29
CA LYS A 262 7.89 -27.99 -25.44
C LYS A 262 9.19 -28.05 -24.63
N ASP A 263 10.30 -27.65 -25.22
CA ASP A 263 11.60 -27.68 -24.56
C ASP A 263 11.63 -26.70 -23.39
N LEU A 264 11.08 -25.50 -23.57
CA LEU A 264 10.95 -24.51 -22.49
C LEU A 264 10.02 -24.99 -21.38
N VAL A 265 8.93 -25.70 -21.71
CA VAL A 265 8.06 -26.34 -20.70
C VAL A 265 8.86 -27.39 -19.91
N ARG A 266 9.67 -28.22 -20.60
CA ARG A 266 10.49 -29.24 -19.97
C ARG A 266 11.52 -28.61 -19.02
N GLU A 267 12.20 -27.56 -19.43
CA GLU A 267 13.15 -26.82 -18.60
C GLU A 267 12.45 -26.24 -17.35
N TYR A 268 11.31 -25.59 -17.53
CA TYR A 268 10.52 -25.05 -16.42
C TYR A 268 10.11 -26.13 -15.40
N LEU A 269 9.66 -27.29 -15.86
CA LEU A 269 9.21 -28.38 -14.99
C LEU A 269 10.37 -29.16 -14.35
N SER A 270 11.58 -29.10 -14.91
CA SER A 270 12.75 -29.82 -14.39
C SER A 270 13.61 -28.99 -13.43
N ASP A 271 13.48 -27.67 -13.43
CA ASP A 271 14.29 -26.77 -12.63
C ASP A 271 13.40 -25.89 -11.75
N ASN A 272 13.40 -26.17 -10.46
CA ASN A 272 12.59 -25.43 -9.46
C ASN A 272 13.04 -23.97 -9.24
N GLN A 273 14.17 -23.56 -9.81
CA GLN A 273 14.62 -22.16 -9.78
C GLN A 273 13.99 -21.33 -10.93
N ILE A 274 13.42 -22.01 -11.92
CA ILE A 274 12.75 -21.35 -13.04
C ILE A 274 11.30 -21.07 -12.66
N HIS A 275 11.01 -19.89 -12.21
CA HIS A 275 9.66 -19.45 -11.86
C HIS A 275 8.83 -19.03 -13.08
N THR A 276 7.52 -19.00 -12.93
CA THR A 276 6.55 -18.61 -13.99
C THR A 276 6.85 -17.23 -14.58
N TRP A 277 7.34 -16.28 -13.78
CA TRP A 277 7.73 -14.96 -14.27
C TRP A 277 8.92 -15.02 -15.25
N CYS A 278 9.82 -16.00 -15.11
CA CYS A 278 10.94 -16.20 -16.05
C CYS A 278 10.41 -16.53 -17.46
N LEU A 279 9.37 -17.36 -17.55
CA LEU A 279 8.73 -17.71 -18.82
C LEU A 279 8.14 -16.49 -19.54
N ARG A 280 7.60 -15.54 -18.78
CA ARG A 280 7.08 -14.28 -19.31
C ARG A 280 8.20 -13.38 -19.82
N GLU A 281 9.24 -13.20 -19.01
CA GLU A 281 10.40 -12.38 -19.37
C GLU A 281 11.16 -12.99 -20.53
N TYR A 282 11.25 -14.32 -20.63
CA TYR A 282 11.91 -15.03 -21.74
C TYR A 282 11.37 -14.60 -23.11
N LYS A 283 10.05 -14.51 -23.28
CA LYS A 283 9.46 -14.02 -24.53
C LYS A 283 9.87 -12.59 -24.88
N LYS A 284 10.05 -11.74 -23.87
CA LYS A 284 10.50 -10.35 -24.03
C LYS A 284 11.96 -10.32 -24.49
N TRP A 285 12.80 -11.08 -23.78
CA TRP A 285 14.23 -11.12 -24.07
C TRP A 285 14.56 -11.80 -25.40
N GLN A 286 13.88 -12.86 -25.76
CA GLN A 286 14.04 -13.53 -27.07
C GLN A 286 13.77 -12.62 -28.30
N LYS A 287 12.95 -11.57 -28.10
CA LYS A 287 12.75 -10.54 -29.15
C LYS A 287 13.92 -9.57 -29.26
N ARG A 288 14.66 -9.39 -28.19
CA ARG A 288 15.80 -8.46 -28.11
C ARG A 288 17.11 -9.14 -28.44
N ASP A 289 17.35 -10.29 -27.83
CA ASP A 289 18.55 -11.07 -28.01
C ASP A 289 18.24 -12.57 -27.84
N LYS A 290 18.30 -13.32 -28.92
CA LYS A 290 18.01 -14.76 -28.96
C LYS A 290 19.04 -15.61 -28.17
N ARG A 291 20.18 -15.04 -27.79
CA ARG A 291 21.25 -15.73 -27.05
C ARG A 291 20.92 -15.82 -25.54
N ILE A 292 20.00 -15.01 -25.05
CA ILE A 292 19.60 -15.03 -23.63
C ILE A 292 18.74 -16.27 -23.36
N THR A 293 19.19 -17.11 -22.46
CA THR A 293 18.49 -18.34 -22.06
C THR A 293 17.52 -18.09 -20.90
N ILE A 294 16.65 -19.07 -20.59
CA ILE A 294 15.77 -18.96 -19.44
C ILE A 294 16.53 -19.07 -18.12
N GLN A 295 17.64 -19.81 -18.12
CA GLN A 295 18.55 -19.89 -16.97
C GLN A 295 19.21 -18.55 -16.71
N ASP A 296 19.62 -17.82 -17.76
CA ASP A 296 20.12 -16.46 -17.62
C ASP A 296 19.09 -15.54 -16.95
N ILE A 297 17.82 -15.66 -17.34
CA ILE A 297 16.75 -14.86 -16.76
C ILE A 297 16.51 -15.23 -15.30
N SER A 298 16.47 -16.53 -14.97
CA SER A 298 16.29 -17.00 -13.60
C SER A 298 17.42 -16.50 -12.68
N LYS A 299 18.66 -16.64 -13.13
CA LYS A 299 19.86 -16.33 -12.33
C LYS A 299 20.18 -14.84 -12.28
N TYR A 300 19.97 -14.11 -13.39
CA TYR A 300 20.46 -12.74 -13.58
C TYR A 300 19.36 -11.70 -13.80
N SER A 301 18.18 -11.92 -13.26
CA SER A 301 17.02 -11.02 -13.46
C SER A 301 17.28 -9.57 -13.06
N TYR A 302 18.05 -9.36 -12.00
CA TYR A 302 18.41 -8.01 -11.55
C TYR A 302 19.35 -7.34 -12.54
N GLN A 303 20.42 -8.04 -12.96
CA GLN A 303 21.39 -7.54 -13.92
C GLN A 303 20.73 -7.24 -15.27
N LEU A 304 19.86 -8.11 -15.77
CA LEU A 304 19.10 -7.89 -16.99
C LEU A 304 18.21 -6.64 -16.89
N ARG A 305 17.56 -6.43 -15.75
CA ARG A 305 16.77 -5.21 -15.48
C ARG A 305 17.63 -3.95 -15.45
N ASP A 306 18.83 -4.06 -14.89
CA ASP A 306 19.75 -2.95 -14.80
C ASP A 306 20.35 -2.62 -16.17
N ILE A 307 20.68 -3.63 -17.00
CA ILE A 307 21.06 -3.44 -18.41
C ILE A 307 19.95 -2.70 -19.19
N GLU A 308 18.67 -2.97 -18.91
CA GLU A 308 17.56 -2.24 -19.55
C GLU A 308 17.50 -0.76 -19.22
N LYS A 309 18.01 -0.36 -18.06
CA LYS A 309 18.00 1.03 -17.56
C LYS A 309 19.23 1.82 -18.02
N LEU A 310 20.22 1.16 -18.63
CA LEU A 310 21.41 1.85 -19.08
C LEU A 310 21.05 3.00 -20.04
N PRO A 311 21.71 4.16 -19.90
CA PRO A 311 21.47 5.32 -20.76
C PRO A 311 21.96 5.12 -22.19
N ILE A 312 22.60 3.99 -22.49
CA ILE A 312 23.16 3.61 -23.78
C ILE A 312 22.65 2.25 -24.23
N LYS A 313 22.71 1.98 -25.52
CA LYS A 313 22.44 0.65 -26.07
C LYS A 313 23.70 -0.20 -26.03
N VAL A 314 23.60 -1.37 -25.40
CA VAL A 314 24.70 -2.34 -25.29
C VAL A 314 24.31 -3.69 -25.87
N ASP A 315 25.30 -4.52 -26.21
CA ASP A 315 25.11 -5.95 -26.46
C ASP A 315 24.74 -6.64 -25.13
N VAL A 316 23.45 -6.97 -24.98
CA VAL A 316 22.90 -7.51 -23.73
C VAL A 316 23.61 -8.79 -23.30
N PHE A 317 23.81 -9.73 -24.23
CA PHE A 317 24.45 -11.01 -23.94
C PHE A 317 25.91 -10.80 -23.50
N LYS A 318 26.67 -9.99 -24.23
CA LYS A 318 28.07 -9.69 -23.90
C LYS A 318 28.17 -8.97 -22.54
N THR A 319 27.30 -8.02 -22.29
CA THR A 319 27.25 -7.32 -21.00
C THR A 319 26.93 -8.27 -19.86
N LEU A 320 25.97 -9.17 -20.04
CA LEU A 320 25.63 -10.17 -19.03
C LEU A 320 26.83 -11.09 -18.72
N ARG A 321 27.51 -11.59 -19.76
CA ARG A 321 28.72 -12.44 -19.60
C ARG A 321 29.90 -11.68 -18.97
N TYR A 322 29.97 -10.39 -19.18
CA TYR A 322 30.92 -9.54 -18.46
C TYR A 322 30.54 -9.44 -16.96
N LEU A 323 29.27 -9.15 -16.67
CA LEU A 323 28.78 -9.00 -15.28
C LEU A 323 28.86 -10.30 -14.47
N GLU A 324 28.83 -11.47 -15.10
CA GLU A 324 29.10 -12.76 -14.44
C GLU A 324 30.52 -12.89 -13.86
N LYS A 325 31.49 -12.20 -14.47
CA LYS A 325 32.91 -12.33 -14.15
C LYS A 325 33.41 -11.26 -13.17
N VAL A 326 32.67 -10.16 -13.02
CA VAL A 326 33.07 -9.07 -12.14
C VAL A 326 32.62 -9.33 -10.70
N GLU A 327 33.43 -8.95 -9.74
CA GLU A 327 33.17 -9.18 -8.31
C GLU A 327 31.92 -8.44 -7.81
N SER A 328 31.64 -7.26 -8.36
CA SER A 328 30.57 -6.36 -7.89
C SER A 328 29.73 -5.81 -9.06
N PRO A 329 28.90 -6.65 -9.69
CA PRO A 329 28.15 -6.28 -10.91
C PRO A 329 27.15 -5.12 -10.71
N TYR A 330 26.71 -4.86 -9.49
CA TYR A 330 25.75 -3.78 -9.17
C TYR A 330 26.34 -2.38 -9.38
N TRP A 331 27.67 -2.23 -9.45
CA TRP A 331 28.31 -0.93 -9.69
C TRP A 331 28.35 -0.55 -11.18
N TYR A 332 28.04 -1.51 -12.06
CA TYR A 332 28.17 -1.28 -13.50
C TYR A 332 27.26 -0.18 -14.02
N ASN A 333 26.03 -0.09 -13.55
CA ASN A 333 25.11 0.95 -13.98
C ASN A 333 25.58 2.34 -13.53
N ASP A 334 26.03 2.47 -12.29
CA ASP A 334 26.54 3.74 -11.78
C ASP A 334 27.83 4.15 -12.51
N TYR A 335 28.70 3.19 -12.77
CA TYR A 335 29.89 3.41 -13.62
C TYR A 335 29.53 3.94 -15.01
N ILE A 336 28.58 3.29 -15.70
CA ILE A 336 28.16 3.72 -17.05
C ILE A 336 27.49 5.09 -17.01
N GLU A 337 26.64 5.36 -16.00
CA GLU A 337 26.03 6.69 -15.81
C GLU A 337 27.10 7.77 -15.62
N MET A 338 28.11 7.50 -14.80
CA MET A 338 29.24 8.42 -14.61
C MET A 338 30.08 8.58 -15.88
N ALA A 339 30.36 7.49 -16.58
CA ALA A 339 31.11 7.51 -17.83
C ALA A 339 30.41 8.35 -18.92
N VAL A 340 29.08 8.23 -19.05
CA VAL A 340 28.26 9.10 -19.92
C VAL A 340 28.35 10.56 -19.49
N LEU A 341 28.21 10.81 -18.20
CA LEU A 341 28.26 12.15 -17.64
C LEU A 341 29.62 12.83 -17.86
N CYS A 342 30.71 12.06 -17.72
CA CYS A 342 32.09 12.48 -18.00
C CYS A 342 32.46 12.42 -19.50
N LYS A 343 31.50 12.14 -20.39
CA LYS A 343 31.69 12.08 -21.84
C LYS A 343 32.80 11.11 -22.27
N ARG A 344 32.92 9.97 -21.56
CA ARG A 344 33.84 8.90 -21.95
C ARG A 344 33.37 8.24 -23.23
N ASP A 345 34.34 7.81 -24.06
CA ASP A 345 34.07 7.08 -25.30
C ASP A 345 33.68 5.62 -24.98
N LEU A 346 32.38 5.34 -24.98
CA LEU A 346 31.81 4.01 -24.67
C LEU A 346 31.82 3.05 -25.87
N ASP A 347 32.24 3.49 -27.04
CA ASP A 347 32.50 2.61 -28.20
C ASP A 347 33.83 1.85 -28.00
N VAL A 348 34.70 2.36 -27.14
CA VAL A 348 35.94 1.69 -26.75
C VAL A 348 35.64 0.57 -25.75
N GLU A 349 35.87 -0.67 -26.17
CA GLU A 349 35.53 -1.87 -25.38
C GLU A 349 36.11 -1.88 -23.96
N ARG A 350 37.36 -1.42 -23.79
CA ARG A 350 38.02 -1.32 -22.48
C ARG A 350 37.37 -0.28 -21.54
N VAL A 351 36.66 0.69 -22.09
CA VAL A 351 35.88 1.68 -21.32
C VAL A 351 34.52 1.10 -21.00
N LEU A 352 33.86 0.43 -21.96
CA LEU A 352 32.57 -0.19 -21.74
C LEU A 352 32.63 -1.40 -20.79
N TYR A 353 33.72 -2.19 -20.87
CA TYR A 353 33.94 -3.40 -20.07
C TYR A 353 35.32 -3.36 -19.39
N PRO A 354 35.52 -2.52 -18.35
CA PRO A 354 36.81 -2.42 -17.68
C PRO A 354 37.17 -3.73 -16.98
N LYS A 355 38.47 -4.09 -16.96
CA LYS A 355 38.93 -5.32 -16.30
C LYS A 355 38.69 -5.28 -14.78
N ASP A 356 38.87 -4.11 -14.18
CA ASP A 356 38.57 -3.82 -12.78
C ASP A 356 37.49 -2.76 -12.74
N LEU A 357 36.25 -3.22 -12.58
CA LEU A 357 35.08 -2.34 -12.57
C LEU A 357 35.08 -1.41 -11.37
N ARG A 358 35.53 -1.90 -10.21
CA ARG A 358 35.54 -1.12 -8.97
C ARG A 358 36.51 0.06 -9.09
N ARG A 359 37.72 -0.22 -9.55
CA ARG A 359 38.74 0.81 -9.76
C ARG A 359 38.28 1.84 -10.80
N ALA A 360 37.74 1.38 -11.94
CA ALA A 360 37.25 2.26 -12.98
C ALA A 360 36.09 3.15 -12.50
N HIS A 361 35.21 2.61 -11.64
CA HIS A 361 34.14 3.34 -10.99
C HIS A 361 34.71 4.42 -10.06
N ASP A 362 35.62 4.05 -9.15
CA ASP A 362 36.19 4.92 -8.14
C ASP A 362 36.99 6.08 -8.77
N GLU A 363 37.71 5.83 -9.88
CA GLU A 363 38.45 6.84 -10.65
C GLU A 363 37.52 7.92 -11.28
N LEU A 364 36.23 7.61 -11.53
CA LEU A 364 35.29 8.56 -12.13
C LEU A 364 34.50 9.39 -11.10
N ILE A 365 34.49 9.02 -9.81
CA ILE A 365 33.62 9.62 -8.80
C ILE A 365 33.81 11.14 -8.72
N GLU A 366 35.06 11.61 -8.60
CA GLU A 366 35.34 13.05 -8.45
C GLU A 366 34.92 13.84 -9.69
N GLU A 367 35.30 13.36 -10.88
CA GLU A 367 34.95 14.00 -12.13
C GLU A 367 33.43 14.04 -12.37
N ALA A 368 32.73 12.94 -12.07
CA ALA A 368 31.28 12.85 -12.16
C ALA A 368 30.57 13.79 -11.17
N ASN A 369 31.09 13.94 -9.96
CA ASN A 369 30.54 14.88 -8.98
C ASN A 369 30.69 16.33 -9.47
N LEU A 370 31.86 16.71 -9.98
CA LEU A 370 32.09 18.03 -10.58
C LEU A 370 31.16 18.27 -11.77
N ALA A 371 30.95 17.24 -12.62
CA ALA A 371 30.05 17.36 -13.76
C ALA A 371 28.58 17.51 -13.32
N ARG A 372 28.14 16.79 -12.27
CA ARG A 372 26.79 16.93 -11.66
C ARG A 372 26.58 18.33 -11.08
N GLU A 373 27.57 18.86 -10.38
CA GLU A 373 27.51 20.22 -9.83
C GLU A 373 27.39 21.29 -10.94
N ARG A 374 28.16 21.16 -12.03
CA ARG A 374 28.05 22.04 -13.20
C ARG A 374 26.67 21.99 -13.83
N LEU A 375 26.13 20.78 -14.09
CA LEU A 375 24.81 20.63 -14.66
C LEU A 375 23.71 21.18 -13.74
N LYS A 376 23.86 21.02 -12.42
CA LYS A 376 22.94 21.59 -11.45
C LYS A 376 22.98 23.10 -11.47
N ALA A 377 24.18 23.70 -11.50
CA ALA A 377 24.36 25.14 -11.61
C ALA A 377 23.76 25.71 -12.91
N GLU A 378 23.97 25.04 -14.05
CA GLU A 378 23.36 25.43 -15.33
C GLU A 378 21.82 25.35 -15.31
N GLN A 379 21.26 24.31 -14.66
CA GLN A 379 19.81 24.18 -14.50
C GLN A 379 19.23 25.24 -13.57
N GLU A 380 19.94 25.54 -12.48
CA GLU A 380 19.56 26.62 -11.57
C GLU A 380 19.60 27.99 -12.29
N GLU A 381 20.63 28.25 -13.08
CA GLU A 381 20.73 29.50 -13.88
C GLU A 381 19.58 29.60 -14.91
N LYS A 382 19.29 28.53 -15.64
CA LYS A 382 18.14 28.49 -16.59
C LYS A 382 16.79 28.68 -15.87
N THR A 383 16.67 28.15 -14.69
CA THR A 383 15.45 28.28 -13.86
C THR A 383 15.30 29.70 -13.35
N LEU A 384 16.40 30.30 -12.89
CA LEU A 384 16.45 31.71 -12.50
C LEU A 384 16.14 32.65 -13.68
N ALA A 385 16.72 32.42 -14.86
CA ALA A 385 16.43 33.21 -16.05
C ALA A 385 14.94 33.19 -16.43
N LYS A 386 14.31 32.01 -16.43
CA LYS A 386 12.85 31.88 -16.66
C LYS A 386 12.02 32.54 -15.57
N MET A 387 12.45 32.44 -14.33
CA MET A 387 11.82 33.11 -13.21
C MET A 387 11.89 34.64 -13.35
N TRP A 388 13.06 35.20 -13.71
CA TRP A 388 13.25 36.62 -13.94
C TRP A 388 12.37 37.15 -15.08
N GLU A 389 12.27 36.42 -16.20
CA GLU A 389 11.37 36.79 -17.29
C GLU A 389 9.90 36.85 -16.83
N THR A 390 9.48 35.87 -16.06
CA THR A 390 8.11 35.81 -15.50
C THR A 390 7.87 36.92 -14.49
N LEU A 391 8.83 37.21 -13.62
CA LEU A 391 8.75 38.27 -12.61
C LEU A 391 8.80 39.67 -13.26
N SER A 392 9.60 39.85 -14.31
CA SER A 392 9.65 41.11 -15.08
C SER A 392 8.26 41.41 -15.69
N LYS A 393 7.67 40.45 -16.39
CA LYS A 393 6.31 40.60 -16.95
C LYS A 393 5.26 40.86 -15.85
N ARG A 394 5.37 40.25 -14.68
CA ARG A 394 4.50 40.57 -13.55
C ARG A 394 4.76 41.95 -12.99
N SER A 395 6.03 42.36 -12.85
CA SER A 395 6.39 43.69 -12.37
C SER A 395 5.77 44.76 -13.24
N GLU A 396 5.84 44.62 -14.56
CA GLU A 396 5.18 45.55 -15.49
C GLU A 396 3.66 45.60 -15.27
N LYS A 397 3.05 44.48 -14.93
CA LYS A 397 1.60 44.35 -14.79
C LYS A 397 1.08 44.79 -13.42
N TYR A 398 1.86 44.64 -12.36
CA TYR A 398 1.35 44.81 -10.99
C TYR A 398 2.05 45.93 -10.21
N ASN A 399 3.24 46.37 -10.62
CA ASN A 399 3.93 47.51 -9.96
C ASN A 399 3.17 48.79 -10.21
N PHE A 400 2.99 49.59 -9.15
CA PHE A 400 2.18 50.78 -9.18
C PHE A 400 2.64 51.78 -8.10
N ALA A 401 2.61 53.05 -8.39
CA ALA A 401 2.93 54.10 -7.41
C ALA A 401 1.85 55.17 -7.42
N TYR A 402 1.39 55.58 -6.26
CA TYR A 402 0.39 56.64 -6.11
C TYR A 402 0.40 57.24 -4.71
N ARG A 403 0.36 58.60 -4.64
CA ARG A 403 0.25 59.40 -3.40
C ARG A 403 1.17 58.96 -2.26
N GLY A 404 2.46 58.88 -2.52
CA GLY A 404 3.48 58.56 -1.51
C GLY A 404 3.64 57.06 -1.18
N TYR A 405 2.91 56.19 -1.87
CA TYR A 405 3.03 54.73 -1.73
C TYR A 405 3.34 54.08 -3.06
N PHE A 406 4.05 52.95 -3.00
CA PHE A 406 4.21 52.10 -4.19
C PHE A 406 3.99 50.63 -3.83
N ALA A 407 3.48 49.90 -4.80
CA ALA A 407 3.39 48.43 -4.77
C ALA A 407 4.40 47.84 -5.74
N ARG A 408 5.13 46.84 -5.34
CA ARG A 408 6.02 46.06 -6.19
C ARG A 408 5.81 44.56 -6.01
N VAL A 409 6.06 43.81 -7.08
CA VAL A 409 6.07 42.35 -7.03
C VAL A 409 7.28 41.88 -6.21
N ALA A 410 7.10 40.85 -5.38
CA ALA A 410 8.19 40.17 -4.73
C ALA A 410 9.08 39.48 -5.77
N LEU A 411 10.39 39.73 -5.72
CA LEU A 411 11.34 39.25 -6.74
C LEU A 411 11.94 37.88 -6.40
N SER A 412 11.87 37.46 -5.15
CA SER A 412 12.42 36.17 -4.73
C SER A 412 11.61 35.53 -3.57
N GLY A 413 11.76 34.22 -3.41
CA GLY A 413 11.22 33.52 -2.25
C GLY A 413 11.87 33.97 -0.94
N THR A 414 13.11 34.44 -0.97
CA THR A 414 13.82 34.98 0.20
C THR A 414 13.16 36.26 0.67
N GLU A 415 12.89 37.21 -0.23
CA GLU A 415 12.15 38.42 0.13
C GLU A 415 10.80 38.15 0.76
N ILE A 416 10.03 37.17 0.25
CA ILE A 416 8.72 36.80 0.81
C ILE A 416 8.86 36.26 2.23
N ARG A 417 9.90 35.46 2.51
CA ARG A 417 10.15 34.93 3.85
C ARG A 417 10.60 36.04 4.82
N GLU A 418 11.46 36.92 4.36
CA GLU A 418 11.93 38.08 5.15
C GLU A 418 10.78 39.01 5.48
N GLU A 419 9.92 39.32 4.51
CA GLU A 419 8.70 40.09 4.70
C GLU A 419 7.78 39.46 5.77
N GLY A 420 7.58 38.12 5.69
CA GLY A 420 6.79 37.39 6.67
C GLY A 420 7.36 37.49 8.09
N ARG A 421 8.69 37.44 8.22
CA ARG A 421 9.36 37.62 9.54
C ARG A 421 9.22 39.07 10.05
N ALA A 422 9.47 40.04 9.19
CA ALA A 422 9.41 41.44 9.56
C ALA A 422 8.01 41.89 9.97
N LEU A 423 7.00 41.44 9.26
CA LEU A 423 5.59 41.74 9.56
C LEU A 423 4.92 40.72 10.48
N SER A 424 5.63 39.70 10.94
CA SER A 424 5.11 38.66 11.85
C SER A 424 3.81 38.02 11.34
N HIS A 425 3.77 37.62 10.07
CA HIS A 425 2.63 36.94 9.46
C HIS A 425 3.05 35.80 8.49
N CYS A 426 2.11 34.96 8.05
CA CYS A 426 2.36 33.68 7.40
C CYS A 426 2.71 33.73 5.90
N VAL A 427 3.00 34.92 5.33
CA VAL A 427 3.26 35.03 3.88
C VAL A 427 4.42 34.18 3.38
N GLY A 428 5.37 33.82 4.25
CA GLY A 428 6.47 32.91 3.92
C GLY A 428 6.01 31.54 3.38
N GLY A 429 4.81 31.09 3.72
CA GLY A 429 4.20 29.86 3.19
C GLY A 429 3.69 29.96 1.75
N TYR A 430 3.68 31.16 1.16
CA TYR A 430 3.16 31.37 -0.19
C TYR A 430 4.25 31.37 -1.29
N VAL A 431 5.50 31.16 -0.93
CA VAL A 431 6.65 31.20 -1.84
C VAL A 431 6.44 30.29 -3.06
N GLU A 432 6.11 29.01 -2.84
CA GLU A 432 5.94 28.05 -3.95
C GLU A 432 4.80 28.46 -4.89
N ARG A 433 3.69 28.95 -4.35
CA ARG A 433 2.53 29.40 -5.14
C ARG A 433 2.85 30.65 -5.94
N HIS A 434 3.67 31.55 -5.38
CA HIS A 434 4.15 32.76 -6.06
C HIS A 434 5.09 32.42 -7.21
N ILE A 435 6.09 31.57 -6.98
CA ILE A 435 7.04 31.11 -8.00
C ILE A 435 6.31 30.35 -9.11
N ALA A 436 5.37 29.46 -8.76
CA ALA A 436 4.56 28.71 -9.70
C ALA A 436 3.51 29.54 -10.46
N ASN A 437 3.49 30.87 -10.29
CA ASN A 437 2.51 31.78 -10.90
C ASN A 437 1.03 31.48 -10.59
N LYS A 438 0.75 30.82 -9.46
CA LYS A 438 -0.62 30.55 -9.00
C LYS A 438 -1.22 31.75 -8.24
N LEU A 439 -0.39 32.63 -7.76
CA LEU A 439 -0.73 33.90 -7.13
C LEU A 439 0.45 34.89 -7.29
N THR A 440 0.23 36.15 -6.98
CA THR A 440 1.28 37.16 -6.95
C THR A 440 1.29 37.84 -5.59
N ILE A 441 2.47 37.91 -4.95
CA ILE A 441 2.69 38.68 -3.74
C ILE A 441 3.21 40.04 -4.11
N LEU A 442 2.54 41.09 -3.64
CA LEU A 442 2.98 42.48 -3.73
C LEU A 442 3.36 43.00 -2.37
N PHE A 443 4.42 43.79 -2.32
CA PHE A 443 4.81 44.58 -1.15
C PHE A 443 4.39 46.01 -1.38
N ILE A 444 3.70 46.62 -0.43
CA ILE A 444 3.40 48.05 -0.44
C ILE A 444 4.35 48.72 0.53
N ARG A 445 4.98 49.78 0.07
CA ARG A 445 5.95 50.60 0.81
C ARG A 445 5.61 52.08 0.67
N LYS A 446 6.16 52.91 1.55
CA LYS A 446 6.18 54.35 1.37
C LYS A 446 7.32 54.72 0.41
N ILE A 447 7.13 55.78 -0.40
CA ILE A 447 8.15 56.22 -1.35
C ILE A 447 9.34 56.83 -0.59
N ASP A 448 9.10 57.52 0.53
CA ASP A 448 10.09 58.09 1.42
C ASP A 448 10.82 57.07 2.30
N ASP A 449 10.26 55.85 2.42
CA ASP A 449 10.86 54.75 3.17
C ASP A 449 10.65 53.40 2.43
N PRO A 450 11.40 53.17 1.35
CA PRO A 450 11.17 52.03 0.46
C PRO A 450 11.63 50.68 1.03
N ASN A 451 12.47 50.68 2.05
CA ASN A 451 13.08 49.47 2.61
C ASN A 451 12.29 48.90 3.79
N THR A 452 11.50 49.71 4.46
CA THR A 452 10.73 49.25 5.62
C THR A 452 9.46 48.52 5.18
N PRO A 453 9.27 47.23 5.60
CA PRO A 453 8.04 46.48 5.36
C PRO A 453 6.83 47.20 5.95
N LEU A 454 5.79 47.39 5.11
CA LEU A 454 4.58 48.08 5.53
C LEU A 454 3.33 47.18 5.38
N TYR A 455 3.03 46.76 4.14
CA TYR A 455 1.90 45.88 3.85
C TYR A 455 2.25 44.85 2.80
N THR A 456 1.69 43.63 2.95
CA THR A 456 1.77 42.57 1.99
C THR A 456 0.38 42.30 1.40
N VAL A 457 0.29 42.12 0.09
CA VAL A 457 -0.94 41.90 -0.64
C VAL A 457 -0.85 40.61 -1.43
N GLU A 458 -1.81 39.72 -1.30
CA GLU A 458 -1.98 38.53 -2.14
C GLU A 458 -2.94 38.85 -3.29
N ILE A 459 -2.45 38.68 -4.52
CA ILE A 459 -3.23 38.85 -5.75
C ILE A 459 -3.45 37.47 -6.38
N GLY A 460 -4.71 37.13 -6.59
CA GLY A 460 -5.13 35.95 -7.34
C GLY A 460 -5.16 36.18 -8.85
N THR A 461 -5.59 35.16 -9.57
CA THR A 461 -5.80 35.24 -11.03
C THR A 461 -6.77 36.36 -11.38
N GLY A 462 -6.47 37.09 -12.47
CA GLY A 462 -7.31 38.21 -12.91
C GLY A 462 -7.19 39.49 -12.07
N GLY A 463 -6.13 39.64 -11.24
CA GLY A 463 -5.93 40.84 -10.45
C GLY A 463 -6.89 41.00 -9.26
N VAL A 464 -7.46 39.90 -8.80
CA VAL A 464 -8.32 39.89 -7.61
C VAL A 464 -7.46 39.99 -6.37
N ILE A 465 -7.67 40.99 -5.54
CA ILE A 465 -6.99 41.12 -4.24
C ILE A 465 -7.65 40.13 -3.27
N LEU A 466 -6.95 39.03 -2.95
CA LEU A 466 -7.44 38.02 -2.04
C LEU A 466 -7.35 38.49 -0.60
N GLN A 467 -6.16 38.95 -0.19
CA GLN A 467 -5.92 39.48 1.16
C GLN A 467 -4.85 40.57 1.14
N ALA A 468 -4.89 41.42 2.14
CA ALA A 468 -3.92 42.48 2.36
C ALA A 468 -3.72 42.67 3.86
N HIS A 469 -2.47 42.51 4.33
CA HIS A 469 -2.13 42.56 5.75
C HIS A 469 -0.89 43.39 6.02
N GLY A 470 -0.85 43.96 7.22
CA GLY A 470 0.33 44.60 7.81
C GLY A 470 0.88 43.77 8.97
N TYR A 471 1.50 44.45 9.90
CA TYR A 471 2.13 43.82 11.07
C TYR A 471 1.11 42.99 11.89
N ARG A 472 1.44 41.74 12.17
CA ARG A 472 0.63 40.75 12.92
C ARG A 472 -0.82 40.62 12.44
N ASN A 473 -1.05 40.80 11.13
CA ASN A 473 -2.41 40.78 10.56
C ASN A 473 -3.39 41.71 11.28
N GLU A 474 -2.87 42.88 11.71
CA GLU A 474 -3.64 43.89 12.47
C GLU A 474 -4.18 43.41 13.83
N ALA A 475 -3.57 42.39 14.43
CA ALA A 475 -4.02 41.85 15.74
C ALA A 475 -3.87 42.85 16.89
N ASP A 476 -3.10 43.94 16.70
CA ASP A 476 -2.88 45.01 17.66
C ASP A 476 -3.88 46.19 17.51
N GLY A 477 -4.98 45.97 16.78
CA GLY A 477 -6.05 46.98 16.59
C GLY A 477 -5.78 48.03 15.52
N ARG A 478 -4.70 47.89 14.73
CA ARG A 478 -4.44 48.77 13.57
C ARG A 478 -5.49 48.55 12.49
N LEU A 479 -5.69 49.55 11.64
CA LEU A 479 -6.56 49.46 10.48
C LEU A 479 -5.92 48.50 9.44
N SER A 480 -6.75 47.61 8.88
CA SER A 480 -6.31 46.81 7.76
C SER A 480 -5.86 47.70 6.57
N PRO A 481 -4.89 47.27 5.74
CA PRO A 481 -4.39 48.07 4.64
C PRO A 481 -5.49 48.65 3.75
N ARG A 482 -6.56 47.89 3.48
CA ARG A 482 -7.71 48.33 2.70
C ARG A 482 -8.49 49.49 3.36
N LYS A 483 -8.46 49.56 4.67
CA LYS A 483 -9.10 50.65 5.45
C LYS A 483 -8.16 51.82 5.65
N ALA A 484 -6.85 51.55 5.80
CA ALA A 484 -5.86 52.57 6.02
C ALA A 484 -5.54 53.42 4.75
N ILE A 485 -5.48 52.76 3.59
CA ILE A 485 -5.18 53.40 2.30
C ILE A 485 -6.17 52.95 1.20
N PRO A 486 -7.51 53.10 1.38
CA PRO A 486 -8.51 52.58 0.45
C PRO A 486 -8.35 53.17 -0.96
N TRP A 487 -7.98 54.45 -1.05
CA TRP A 487 -7.74 55.14 -2.31
C TRP A 487 -6.59 54.52 -3.11
N PHE A 488 -5.55 53.96 -2.47
CA PHE A 488 -4.45 53.28 -3.17
C PHE A 488 -4.93 52.01 -3.86
N PHE A 489 -5.74 51.18 -3.17
CA PHE A 489 -6.28 49.95 -3.74
C PHE A 489 -7.27 50.22 -4.86
N THR A 490 -8.08 51.27 -4.74
CA THR A 490 -9.03 51.69 -5.81
C THR A 490 -8.29 52.10 -7.07
N GLU A 491 -7.25 52.95 -6.94
CA GLU A 491 -6.45 53.40 -8.07
C GLU A 491 -5.60 52.27 -8.65
N TRP A 492 -5.00 51.42 -7.83
CA TRP A 492 -4.27 50.23 -8.28
C TRP A 492 -5.15 49.32 -9.12
N LYS A 493 -6.38 49.03 -8.66
CA LYS A 493 -7.35 48.18 -9.37
C LYS A 493 -7.77 48.82 -10.69
N TYR A 494 -8.06 50.09 -10.68
CA TYR A 494 -8.38 50.85 -11.91
C TYR A 494 -7.23 50.78 -12.91
N TRP A 495 -6.01 51.03 -12.47
CA TRP A 495 -4.79 50.94 -13.28
C TRP A 495 -4.60 49.50 -13.84
N TYR A 496 -4.80 48.49 -13.02
CA TYR A 496 -4.68 47.11 -13.44
C TYR A 496 -5.70 46.71 -14.53
N ASP A 497 -6.95 47.13 -14.40
CA ASP A 497 -8.04 46.79 -15.33
C ASP A 497 -7.95 47.53 -16.66
N HIS A 498 -7.42 48.75 -16.71
CA HIS A 498 -7.44 49.60 -17.89
C HIS A 498 -6.10 49.61 -18.65
N GLY A 499 -5.09 48.89 -18.15
CA GLY A 499 -3.78 48.77 -18.76
C GLY A 499 -2.97 50.07 -18.75
N SER A 500 -1.73 50.01 -18.37
CA SER A 500 -0.85 51.16 -18.31
C SER A 500 -0.37 51.58 -19.70
N LYS A 501 -1.09 52.47 -20.40
CA LYS A 501 -0.46 53.27 -21.44
C LYS A 501 0.36 54.37 -20.72
N ARG A 502 1.65 54.33 -20.90
CA ARG A 502 2.55 55.35 -20.37
C ARG A 502 2.76 56.45 -21.41
N ASP A 503 2.88 57.68 -20.95
CA ASP A 503 3.32 58.79 -21.78
C ASP A 503 4.82 58.68 -22.11
N LYS A 504 5.34 59.62 -22.92
CA LYS A 504 6.76 59.64 -23.32
C LYS A 504 7.73 59.75 -22.15
N ASP A 505 7.25 60.19 -20.98
CA ASP A 505 8.01 60.34 -19.74
C ASP A 505 7.83 59.16 -18.78
N GLY A 506 7.20 58.06 -19.23
CA GLY A 506 6.96 56.86 -18.42
C GLY A 506 5.84 57.00 -17.37
N ARG A 507 5.07 58.08 -17.38
CA ARG A 507 3.96 58.33 -16.47
C ARG A 507 2.69 57.62 -16.97
N PRO A 508 1.87 57.02 -16.10
CA PRO A 508 0.63 56.37 -16.50
C PRO A 508 -0.34 57.40 -17.13
N ILE A 509 -0.76 57.15 -18.36
CA ILE A 509 -1.80 57.94 -19.02
C ILE A 509 -3.13 57.59 -18.39
N ILE A 510 -3.57 58.35 -17.42
CA ILE A 510 -4.90 58.24 -16.84
C ILE A 510 -5.90 58.86 -17.83
N LYS A 511 -6.62 58.03 -18.60
CA LYS A 511 -7.79 58.53 -19.35
C LYS A 511 -8.89 58.89 -18.35
N THR A 512 -8.95 60.13 -17.97
CA THR A 512 -10.11 60.66 -17.24
C THR A 512 -11.34 60.60 -18.16
N ASN A 513 -12.16 59.56 -18.03
CA ASN A 513 -13.52 59.61 -18.53
C ASN A 513 -14.29 60.62 -17.66
N ARG A 514 -14.29 61.91 -18.09
CA ARG A 514 -15.29 62.86 -17.64
C ARG A 514 -16.63 62.30 -18.06
N ARG A 515 -17.35 61.60 -17.17
CA ARG A 515 -18.77 61.44 -17.27
C ARG A 515 -19.35 62.85 -17.15
N LYS A 516 -19.83 63.38 -18.23
CA LYS A 516 -20.72 64.57 -18.23
C LYS A 516 -21.87 64.21 -17.29
N ALA A 517 -21.96 64.91 -16.15
CA ALA A 517 -23.18 64.98 -15.41
C ALA A 517 -24.21 65.69 -16.31
N ALA A 518 -25.31 64.98 -16.61
CA ALA A 518 -26.54 65.56 -17.03
C ALA A 518 -27.59 65.20 -15.98
#